data_0ec7820c018ec4c7b1a4ccab316ed674
#
_entry.id   0ec7820c018ec4c7b1a4ccab316ed674
#
_cell.length_a   1.000
_cell.length_b   1.000
_cell.length_c   1.000
_cell.angle_alpha   90.00
_cell.angle_beta   90.00
_cell.angle_gamma   90.00
#
_symmetry.space_group_name_H-M   'P 1'
#
loop_
_entity.id
_entity.type
_entity.pdbx_description
1 polymer ?
#
loop_
_entity_poly.entity_id
_entity_poly.type
_entity_poly.pdbx_seq_one_letter_code
_entity_poly.pdbx_strand_id
1 'polypeptide(L)'
;TSKTKDKYNIAVIPGDGIGKEVMQATISALDELDIEFDYIYGEAGDECGQKTGTPLPKETLDIIRNADACLFGAAGESAADVIVKIRQEMKMFANLRPIKSYPNTNALFDDVDFMIVRENTEGLYIADQEELTENGAIAKRIITREAEKRIIDYAFDYAKENGKSKV
;
A
#
# COMPACT_ATOMS: atom_id res chain seq x y z
N THR A 1 4.70 3.60 21.86
CA THR A 1 3.66 2.55 22.02
C THR A 1 2.32 3.19 21.70
N SER A 2 1.75 2.89 20.50
CA SER A 2 0.38 3.26 20.20
C SER A 2 -0.54 2.63 21.23
N LYS A 3 -1.45 3.42 21.83
CA LYS A 3 -2.50 2.86 22.67
C LYS A 3 -3.35 1.95 21.80
N THR A 4 -3.50 0.70 22.17
CA THR A 4 -4.51 -0.19 21.60
C THR A 4 -5.88 0.45 21.80
N LYS A 5 -6.64 0.58 20.73
CA LYS A 5 -8.04 1.01 20.79
C LYS A 5 -8.92 -0.24 20.99
N ASP A 6 -10.08 -0.05 21.62
CA ASP A 6 -11.07 -1.11 21.73
C ASP A 6 -11.77 -1.38 20.38
N LYS A 7 -11.75 -0.38 19.49
CA LYS A 7 -12.40 -0.43 18.18
C LYS A 7 -11.60 0.35 17.13
N TYR A 8 -11.49 -0.19 15.92
CA TYR A 8 -10.80 0.41 14.79
C TYR A 8 -11.73 0.66 13.60
N ASN A 9 -11.61 1.83 12.99
CA ASN A 9 -12.27 2.16 11.72
C ASN A 9 -11.39 1.73 10.56
N ILE A 10 -11.88 0.84 9.72
CA ILE A 10 -11.16 0.30 8.57
C ILE A 10 -11.81 0.75 7.28
N ALA A 11 -11.08 1.52 6.47
CA ALA A 11 -11.49 1.80 5.10
C ALA A 11 -11.32 0.51 4.27
N VAL A 12 -12.37 0.09 3.59
CA VAL A 12 -12.37 -1.12 2.75
C VAL A 12 -12.55 -0.72 1.30
N ILE A 13 -11.52 -0.94 0.49
CA ILE A 13 -11.54 -0.63 -0.94
C ILE A 13 -11.31 -1.94 -1.71
N PRO A 14 -12.37 -2.64 -2.13
CA PRO A 14 -12.23 -3.90 -2.84
C PRO A 14 -11.51 -3.75 -4.19
N GLY A 15 -11.75 -2.63 -4.89
CA GLY A 15 -11.20 -2.37 -6.20
C GLY A 15 -11.81 -3.26 -7.28
N ASP A 16 -10.95 -3.74 -8.21
CA ASP A 16 -11.36 -4.44 -9.42
C ASP A 16 -11.17 -5.96 -9.32
N GLY A 17 -11.87 -6.69 -10.19
CA GLY A 17 -11.67 -8.11 -10.45
C GLY A 17 -11.65 -8.96 -9.18
N ILE A 18 -10.55 -9.69 -8.97
CA ILE A 18 -10.36 -10.59 -7.82
C ILE A 18 -10.34 -9.85 -6.47
N GLY A 19 -10.14 -8.54 -6.47
CA GLY A 19 -10.10 -7.71 -5.26
C GLY A 19 -11.37 -7.86 -4.41
N LYS A 20 -12.53 -8.02 -5.04
CA LYS A 20 -13.81 -8.23 -4.34
C LYS A 20 -13.85 -9.54 -3.57
N GLU A 21 -13.37 -10.62 -4.19
CA GLU A 21 -13.36 -11.97 -3.60
C GLU A 21 -12.34 -12.07 -2.46
N VAL A 22 -11.10 -11.62 -2.69
CA VAL A 22 -10.05 -11.67 -1.65
C VAL A 22 -10.36 -10.76 -0.47
N MET A 23 -11.05 -9.63 -0.72
CA MET A 23 -11.48 -8.74 0.35
C MET A 23 -12.50 -9.41 1.26
N GLN A 24 -13.46 -10.12 0.70
CA GLN A 24 -14.47 -10.84 1.48
C GLN A 24 -13.85 -11.92 2.36
N ALA A 25 -12.90 -12.70 1.81
CA ALA A 25 -12.16 -13.70 2.58
C ALA A 25 -11.30 -13.05 3.69
N THR A 26 -10.68 -11.91 3.39
CA THR A 26 -9.87 -11.16 4.37
C THR A 26 -10.73 -10.67 5.54
N ILE A 27 -11.88 -10.07 5.27
CA ILE A 27 -12.81 -9.59 6.31
C ILE A 27 -13.28 -10.75 7.17
N SER A 28 -13.67 -11.89 6.57
CA SER A 28 -14.07 -13.07 7.33
C SER A 28 -12.99 -13.56 8.28
N ALA A 29 -11.71 -13.46 7.89
CA ALA A 29 -10.60 -13.83 8.77
C ALA A 29 -10.34 -12.79 9.87
N LEU A 30 -10.55 -11.50 9.59
CA LEU A 30 -10.41 -10.44 10.59
C LEU A 30 -11.52 -10.48 11.64
N ASP A 31 -12.74 -10.86 11.26
CA ASP A 31 -13.88 -10.98 12.17
C ASP A 31 -13.72 -12.10 13.21
N GLU A 32 -12.79 -13.04 13.00
CA GLU A 32 -12.42 -14.07 13.98
C GLU A 32 -11.40 -13.59 15.03
N LEU A 33 -10.89 -12.36 14.88
CA LEU A 33 -9.99 -11.77 15.88
C LEU A 33 -10.77 -11.17 17.04
N ASP A 34 -10.17 -11.20 18.22
CA ASP A 34 -10.73 -10.55 19.42
C ASP A 34 -10.45 -9.03 19.40
N ILE A 35 -10.86 -8.38 18.30
CA ILE A 35 -10.72 -6.94 18.04
C ILE A 35 -11.97 -6.47 17.31
N GLU A 36 -12.56 -5.35 17.74
CA GLU A 36 -13.72 -4.79 17.06
C GLU A 36 -13.32 -3.90 15.88
N PHE A 37 -13.89 -4.15 14.71
CA PHE A 37 -13.68 -3.35 13.49
C PHE A 37 -14.98 -2.75 12.98
N ASP A 38 -14.94 -1.46 12.62
CA ASP A 38 -15.96 -0.81 11.78
C ASP A 38 -15.44 -0.72 10.35
N TYR A 39 -16.10 -1.39 9.42
CA TYR A 39 -15.73 -1.39 8.01
C TYR A 39 -16.49 -0.32 7.25
N ILE A 40 -15.78 0.62 6.64
CA ILE A 40 -16.32 1.71 5.84
C ILE A 40 -15.88 1.51 4.40
N TYR A 41 -16.83 1.22 3.51
CA TYR A 41 -16.54 0.89 2.13
C TYR A 41 -16.40 2.13 1.24
N GLY A 42 -15.39 2.12 0.37
CA GLY A 42 -15.19 3.09 -0.69
C GLY A 42 -14.97 2.39 -2.04
N GLU A 43 -15.31 3.06 -3.12
CA GLU A 43 -15.09 2.57 -4.48
C GLU A 43 -13.82 3.16 -5.08
N ALA A 44 -13.00 2.35 -5.76
CA ALA A 44 -11.88 2.78 -6.58
C ALA A 44 -11.57 1.72 -7.65
N GLY A 45 -10.83 2.12 -8.70
CA GLY A 45 -10.41 1.25 -9.78
C GLY A 45 -11.11 1.52 -11.10
N ASP A 46 -10.93 0.60 -12.05
CA ASP A 46 -11.43 0.75 -13.42
C ASP A 46 -12.96 0.80 -13.49
N GLU A 47 -13.64 -0.07 -12.74
CA GLU A 47 -15.11 -0.09 -12.68
C GLU A 47 -15.67 1.22 -12.11
N CYS A 48 -15.00 1.76 -11.10
CA CYS A 48 -15.35 3.06 -10.52
C CYS A 48 -15.17 4.18 -11.56
N GLY A 49 -14.03 4.17 -12.26
CA GLY A 49 -13.73 5.13 -13.33
C GLY A 49 -14.76 5.12 -14.45
N GLN A 50 -15.21 3.94 -14.87
CA GLN A 50 -16.27 3.80 -15.88
C GLN A 50 -17.62 4.35 -15.44
N LYS A 51 -17.95 4.19 -14.16
CA LYS A 51 -19.23 4.66 -13.60
C LYS A 51 -19.27 6.15 -13.29
N THR A 52 -18.18 6.69 -12.75
CA THR A 52 -18.14 8.03 -12.14
C THR A 52 -17.27 9.04 -12.89
N GLY A 53 -16.50 8.58 -13.87
CA GLY A 53 -15.52 9.39 -14.62
C GLY A 53 -14.18 9.58 -13.89
N THR A 54 -14.01 9.01 -12.69
CA THR A 54 -12.73 9.03 -11.96
C THR A 54 -12.46 7.69 -11.27
N PRO A 55 -11.26 7.11 -11.45
CA PRO A 55 -10.94 5.85 -10.80
C PRO A 55 -10.71 5.97 -9.28
N LEU A 56 -10.60 7.19 -8.76
CA LEU A 56 -10.44 7.45 -7.33
C LEU A 56 -11.25 8.69 -6.93
N PRO A 57 -12.53 8.53 -6.53
CA PRO A 57 -13.36 9.62 -6.06
C PRO A 57 -12.82 10.26 -4.79
N LYS A 58 -13.13 11.54 -4.61
CA LYS A 58 -12.74 12.30 -3.42
C LYS A 58 -13.32 11.68 -2.14
N GLU A 59 -14.56 11.22 -2.21
CA GLU A 59 -15.25 10.55 -1.10
C GLU A 59 -14.47 9.34 -0.60
N THR A 60 -13.89 8.54 -1.51
CA THR A 60 -13.03 7.40 -1.15
C THR A 60 -11.76 7.86 -0.45
N LEU A 61 -11.11 8.93 -0.94
CA LEU A 61 -9.96 9.51 -0.25
C LEU A 61 -10.31 10.02 1.15
N ASP A 62 -11.47 10.61 1.32
CA ASP A 62 -11.93 11.11 2.61
C ASP A 62 -12.23 9.96 3.59
N ILE A 63 -12.80 8.84 3.11
CA ILE A 63 -12.95 7.60 3.90
C ILE A 63 -11.58 7.10 4.38
N ILE A 64 -10.60 7.00 3.47
CA ILE A 64 -9.25 6.54 3.81
C ILE A 64 -8.57 7.47 4.83
N ARG A 65 -8.70 8.79 4.68
CA ARG A 65 -8.11 9.77 5.61
C ARG A 65 -8.65 9.67 7.03
N ASN A 66 -9.93 9.32 7.16
CA ASN A 66 -10.61 9.27 8.45
C ASN A 66 -10.55 7.87 9.11
N ALA A 67 -10.02 6.88 8.43
CA ALA A 67 -9.85 5.53 8.95
C ALA A 67 -8.52 5.35 9.71
N ASP A 68 -8.46 4.37 10.60
CA ASP A 68 -7.24 3.96 11.28
C ASP A 68 -6.31 3.16 10.36
N ALA A 69 -6.89 2.39 9.43
CA ALA A 69 -6.18 1.66 8.39
C ALA A 69 -7.05 1.51 7.14
N CYS A 70 -6.42 1.16 6.03
CA CYS A 70 -7.10 0.87 4.78
C CYS A 70 -6.75 -0.53 4.29
N LEU A 71 -7.77 -1.34 4.03
CA LEU A 71 -7.66 -2.59 3.29
C LEU A 71 -7.92 -2.28 1.82
N PHE A 72 -6.94 -2.55 0.98
CA PHE A 72 -7.04 -2.35 -0.46
C PHE A 72 -6.90 -3.69 -1.17
N GLY A 73 -7.88 -4.04 -2.01
CA GLY A 73 -7.91 -5.31 -2.73
C GLY A 73 -7.01 -5.30 -3.97
N ALA A 74 -7.53 -4.86 -5.09
CA ALA A 74 -6.79 -4.80 -6.34
C ALA A 74 -7.21 -3.60 -7.19
N ALA A 75 -6.35 -3.13 -8.08
CA ALA A 75 -6.72 -2.18 -9.13
C ALA A 75 -6.25 -2.73 -10.48
N GLY A 76 -7.05 -2.52 -11.51
CA GLY A 76 -6.77 -2.92 -12.87
C GLY A 76 -5.78 -1.97 -13.57
N GLU A 77 -6.13 -1.52 -14.78
CA GLU A 77 -5.27 -0.63 -15.57
C GLU A 77 -5.08 0.75 -14.93
N SER A 78 -6.06 1.23 -14.16
CA SER A 78 -5.99 2.47 -13.38
C SER A 78 -5.12 2.39 -12.12
N ALA A 79 -4.37 1.30 -11.90
CA ALA A 79 -3.60 1.08 -10.68
C ALA A 79 -2.65 2.25 -10.33
N ALA A 80 -2.03 2.89 -11.33
CA ALA A 80 -1.18 4.05 -11.12
C ALA A 80 -1.96 5.25 -10.56
N ASP A 81 -3.12 5.55 -11.16
CA ASP A 81 -3.98 6.68 -10.77
C ASP A 81 -4.66 6.48 -9.41
N VAL A 82 -4.80 5.23 -8.96
CA VAL A 82 -5.41 4.88 -7.69
C VAL A 82 -4.35 4.68 -6.61
N ILE A 83 -3.49 3.67 -6.76
CA ILE A 83 -2.58 3.24 -5.70
C ILE A 83 -1.48 4.28 -5.46
N VAL A 84 -0.87 4.82 -6.52
CA VAL A 84 0.19 5.83 -6.38
C VAL A 84 -0.38 7.10 -5.75
N LYS A 85 -1.56 7.52 -6.19
CA LYS A 85 -2.22 8.71 -5.64
C LYS A 85 -2.58 8.53 -4.16
N ILE A 86 -3.13 7.39 -3.74
CA ILE A 86 -3.39 7.09 -2.33
C ILE A 86 -2.08 7.18 -1.51
N ARG A 87 -0.99 6.57 -2.00
CA ARG A 87 0.31 6.60 -1.31
C ARG A 87 0.86 8.00 -1.13
N GLN A 88 0.75 8.85 -2.15
CA GLN A 88 1.19 10.23 -2.11
C GLN A 88 0.32 11.07 -1.17
N GLU A 89 -1.00 11.00 -1.31
CA GLU A 89 -1.97 11.74 -0.49
C GLU A 89 -1.87 11.39 1.00
N MET A 90 -1.66 10.10 1.32
CA MET A 90 -1.53 9.60 2.68
C MET A 90 -0.07 9.62 3.19
N LYS A 91 0.89 10.09 2.37
CA LYS A 91 2.34 10.11 2.70
C LYS A 91 2.87 8.75 3.13
N MET A 92 2.43 7.68 2.48
CA MET A 92 2.82 6.30 2.77
C MET A 92 4.22 6.01 2.20
N PHE A 93 5.26 6.47 2.85
CA PHE A 93 6.64 6.43 2.35
C PHE A 93 7.28 5.06 2.44
N ALA A 94 6.90 4.22 3.41
CA ALA A 94 7.48 2.91 3.62
C ALA A 94 6.53 1.79 3.17
N ASN A 95 7.00 0.95 2.26
CA ASN A 95 6.32 -0.27 1.83
C ASN A 95 7.05 -1.47 2.45
N LEU A 96 6.42 -2.10 3.43
CA LEU A 96 6.96 -3.25 4.14
C LEU A 96 6.54 -4.54 3.47
N ARG A 97 7.51 -5.36 3.10
CA ARG A 97 7.29 -6.65 2.45
C ARG A 97 7.99 -7.77 3.21
N PRO A 98 7.25 -8.53 4.03
CA PRO A 98 7.80 -9.72 4.67
C PRO A 98 8.04 -10.80 3.61
N ILE A 99 9.25 -11.35 3.60
CA ILE A 99 9.64 -12.46 2.74
C ILE A 99 10.03 -13.63 3.64
N LYS A 100 9.30 -14.73 3.53
CA LYS A 100 9.50 -15.90 4.37
C LYS A 100 9.29 -17.18 3.58
N SER A 101 10.16 -18.17 3.78
CA SER A 101 9.94 -19.54 3.32
C SER A 101 9.00 -20.27 4.29
N TYR A 102 8.00 -20.95 3.75
CA TYR A 102 7.08 -21.77 4.53
C TYR A 102 7.32 -23.26 4.27
N PRO A 103 7.24 -24.12 5.30
CA PRO A 103 7.33 -25.55 5.13
C PRO A 103 6.29 -26.07 4.15
N ASN A 104 6.63 -27.10 3.38
CA ASN A 104 5.75 -27.75 2.39
C ASN A 104 5.27 -26.84 1.25
N THR A 105 6.01 -25.77 0.95
CA THR A 105 5.81 -24.94 -0.25
C THR A 105 6.97 -25.16 -1.23
N ASN A 106 6.77 -24.80 -2.50
CA ASN A 106 7.83 -24.83 -3.52
C ASN A 106 8.73 -23.59 -3.41
N ALA A 107 9.24 -23.29 -2.23
CA ALA A 107 10.17 -22.18 -2.03
C ALA A 107 11.51 -22.49 -2.70
N LEU A 108 12.12 -21.49 -3.35
CA LEU A 108 13.46 -21.65 -3.99
C LEU A 108 14.58 -21.82 -2.96
N PHE A 109 14.39 -21.28 -1.76
CA PHE A 109 15.33 -21.35 -0.66
C PHE A 109 14.59 -21.68 0.63
N ASP A 110 15.17 -22.57 1.41
CA ASP A 110 14.76 -22.81 2.80
C ASP A 110 15.34 -21.69 3.69
N ASP A 111 14.80 -21.49 4.85
CA ASP A 111 15.31 -20.53 5.87
C ASP A 111 15.34 -19.05 5.47
N VAL A 112 14.48 -18.63 4.55
CA VAL A 112 14.32 -17.21 4.25
C VAL A 112 13.37 -16.58 5.27
N ASP A 113 13.84 -15.54 5.97
CA ASP A 113 13.03 -14.69 6.85
C ASP A 113 13.64 -13.29 6.94
N PHE A 114 13.18 -12.38 6.08
CA PHE A 114 13.60 -10.98 6.12
C PHE A 114 12.47 -10.03 5.72
N MET A 115 12.65 -8.74 6.05
CA MET A 115 11.76 -7.67 5.68
C MET A 115 12.40 -6.79 4.62
N ILE A 116 11.72 -6.56 3.50
CA ILE A 116 12.09 -5.48 2.58
C ILE A 116 11.40 -4.20 3.05
N VAL A 117 12.18 -3.18 3.37
CA VAL A 117 11.71 -1.82 3.63
C VAL A 117 11.96 -1.01 2.37
N ARG A 118 10.90 -0.71 1.61
CA ARG A 118 10.99 -0.07 0.30
C ARG A 118 10.44 1.35 0.35
N GLU A 119 11.23 2.31 -0.15
CA GLU A 119 10.73 3.66 -0.42
C GLU A 119 9.59 3.60 -1.46
N ASN A 120 8.54 4.40 -1.28
CA ASN A 120 7.27 4.20 -1.96
C ASN A 120 6.66 5.50 -2.53
N THR A 121 7.34 6.64 -2.41
CA THR A 121 6.79 7.96 -2.77
C THR A 121 7.62 8.73 -3.80
N GLU A 122 8.86 8.34 -4.04
CA GLU A 122 9.78 8.98 -4.98
C GLU A 122 10.25 8.04 -6.10
N GLY A 123 11.23 8.47 -6.85
CA GLY A 123 11.79 7.71 -7.96
C GLY A 123 10.84 7.67 -9.17
N LEU A 124 10.41 6.48 -9.56
CA LEU A 124 9.47 6.28 -10.67
C LEU A 124 8.01 6.54 -10.30
N TYR A 125 7.71 6.79 -9.02
CA TYR A 125 6.34 7.03 -8.53
C TYR A 125 5.97 8.50 -8.45
N ILE A 126 6.85 9.40 -8.91
CA ILE A 126 6.54 10.82 -9.04
C ILE A 126 5.82 11.03 -10.37
N ALA A 127 4.59 11.55 -10.33
CA ALA A 127 3.83 11.89 -11.52
C ALA A 127 4.48 13.07 -12.27
N ASP A 128 4.18 13.19 -13.57
CA ASP A 128 4.57 14.30 -14.46
C ASP A 128 6.09 14.48 -14.66
N GLN A 129 6.86 13.39 -14.61
CA GLN A 129 8.31 13.42 -14.83
C GLN A 129 8.72 12.94 -16.23
N GLU A 130 7.75 12.75 -17.11
CA GLU A 130 7.99 12.34 -18.49
C GLU A 130 7.86 13.55 -19.43
N GLU A 131 8.83 13.69 -20.33
CA GLU A 131 8.86 14.70 -21.36
C GLU A 131 8.92 14.00 -22.73
N LEU A 132 7.88 14.18 -23.53
CA LEU A 132 7.86 13.69 -24.92
C LEU A 132 8.72 14.59 -25.79
N THR A 133 9.63 13.99 -26.56
CA THR A 133 10.46 14.66 -27.54
C THR A 133 10.03 14.26 -28.96
N GLU A 134 10.54 14.93 -30.01
CA GLU A 134 10.21 14.60 -31.38
C GLU A 134 10.49 13.13 -31.75
N ASN A 135 11.52 12.53 -31.19
CA ASN A 135 12.00 11.19 -31.55
C ASN A 135 12.03 10.21 -30.35
N GLY A 136 11.38 10.55 -29.23
CA GLY A 136 11.42 9.69 -28.03
C GLY A 136 10.77 10.31 -26.81
N ALA A 137 11.17 9.82 -25.63
CA ALA A 137 10.72 10.34 -24.35
C ALA A 137 11.87 10.38 -23.33
N ILE A 138 11.80 11.32 -22.40
CA ILE A 138 12.72 11.44 -21.27
C ILE A 138 11.92 11.18 -20.01
N ALA A 139 12.34 10.20 -19.21
CA ALA A 139 11.79 9.96 -17.88
C ALA A 139 12.81 10.40 -16.81
N LYS A 140 12.38 11.27 -15.89
CA LYS A 140 13.20 11.74 -14.77
C LYS A 140 12.92 10.90 -13.53
N ARG A 141 13.99 10.49 -12.86
CA ARG A 141 13.91 9.86 -11.53
C ARG A 141 14.39 10.86 -10.48
N ILE A 142 13.49 11.28 -9.63
CA ILE A 142 13.82 12.20 -8.53
C ILE A 142 14.00 11.39 -7.25
N ILE A 143 15.12 11.60 -6.58
CA ILE A 143 15.48 10.97 -5.31
C ILE A 143 16.04 12.08 -4.43
N THR A 144 15.34 12.38 -3.33
CA THR A 144 15.76 13.44 -2.42
C THR A 144 16.49 12.87 -1.21
N ARG A 145 17.42 13.64 -0.66
CA ARG A 145 18.12 13.29 0.59
C ARG A 145 17.15 13.10 1.77
N GLU A 146 16.06 13.84 1.78
CA GLU A 146 15.05 13.76 2.83
C GLU A 146 14.32 12.41 2.79
N ALA A 147 13.86 11.98 1.62
CA ALA A 147 13.18 10.70 1.46
C ALA A 147 14.11 9.52 1.75
N GLU A 148 15.35 9.59 1.23
CA GLU A 148 16.37 8.57 1.52
C GLU A 148 16.66 8.46 3.03
N LYS A 149 16.88 9.59 3.70
CA LYS A 149 17.11 9.57 5.14
C LYS A 149 15.93 8.96 5.89
N ARG A 150 14.71 9.35 5.56
CA ARG A 150 13.48 8.87 6.21
C ARG A 150 13.32 7.35 6.08
N ILE A 151 13.53 6.80 4.88
CA ILE A 151 13.39 5.35 4.69
C ILE A 151 14.52 4.56 5.35
N ILE A 152 15.75 5.10 5.34
CA ILE A 152 16.90 4.48 6.00
C ILE A 152 16.70 4.47 7.51
N ASP A 153 16.37 5.61 8.12
CA ASP A 153 16.09 5.70 9.56
C ASP A 153 15.00 4.68 9.95
N TYR A 154 13.91 4.63 9.19
CA TYR A 154 12.83 3.68 9.42
C TYR A 154 13.30 2.21 9.35
N ALA A 155 14.13 1.86 8.38
CA ALA A 155 14.65 0.50 8.23
C ALA A 155 15.51 0.07 9.42
N PHE A 156 16.36 0.96 9.93
CA PHE A 156 17.19 0.70 11.11
C PHE A 156 16.36 0.59 12.39
N ASP A 157 15.37 1.48 12.57
CA ASP A 157 14.46 1.43 13.71
C ASP A 157 13.63 0.15 13.68
N TYR A 158 13.08 -0.21 12.52
CA TYR A 158 12.36 -1.47 12.34
C TYR A 158 13.22 -2.69 12.71
N ALA A 159 14.46 -2.73 12.22
CA ALA A 159 15.38 -3.83 12.52
C ALA A 159 15.65 -3.95 14.03
N LYS A 160 15.89 -2.83 14.70
CA LYS A 160 16.12 -2.78 16.15
C LYS A 160 14.90 -3.24 16.95
N GLU A 161 13.71 -2.76 16.61
CA GLU A 161 12.46 -3.10 17.28
C GLU A 161 12.08 -4.58 17.11
N ASN A 162 12.45 -5.17 15.95
CA ASN A 162 12.14 -6.58 15.62
C ASN A 162 13.33 -7.54 15.84
N GLY A 163 14.37 -7.13 16.55
CA GLY A 163 15.51 -7.98 16.92
C GLY A 163 16.31 -8.47 15.71
N LYS A 164 16.29 -7.77 14.58
CA LYS A 164 17.08 -8.10 13.40
C LYS A 164 18.51 -7.55 13.58
N SER A 165 19.50 -8.34 13.20
CA SER A 165 20.93 -8.00 13.40
C SER A 165 21.62 -7.40 12.17
N LYS A 166 20.92 -7.33 11.04
CA LYS A 166 21.46 -6.82 9.76
C LYS A 166 20.41 -5.94 9.07
N VAL A 167 20.91 -4.85 8.50
CA VAL A 167 20.17 -3.96 7.58
C VAL A 167 20.98 -3.78 6.33
#